data_b1d83b8d295be547d4eef59d95b05336
#
_entry.id   b1d83b8d295be547d4eef59d95b05336
#
_cell.length_a   1.000
_cell.length_b   1.000
_cell.length_c   1.000
_cell.angle_alpha   90.00
_cell.angle_beta   90.00
_cell.angle_gamma   90.00
#
_symmetry.space_group_name_H-M   'P 1'
#
loop_
_entity.id
_entity.type
_entity.pdbx_description
1 polymer ?
#
loop_
_entity_poly.entity_id
_entity_poly.type
_entity_poly.pdbx_seq_one_letter_code
_entity_poly.pdbx_strand_id
1 'polypeptide(L)'
;GGISGHTTYQISIILQPDKMIKNLYAIYGDEHIEEAMIIPPAFNINSVFGSNIGGVSSDIIAINSDSRYDSWITIGETDGDLNNDINTIGIPFEEWDDMNGLTIINGAIFLMNPDTDMDVGVEIVIGQLTIKTGNMESVVMNFQGKYQSEYIQSSIADNSWKEMRVEFILNPNEMTNCVSWYDGCNTCSVVGGELGACTKL
;
A
#
# COMPACT_ATOMS: atom_id res chain seq x y z
N GLY A 1 -5.82 -15.48 14.87
CA GLY A 1 -4.44 -15.12 14.51
C GLY A 1 -4.26 -13.62 14.57
N GLY A 2 -3.02 -13.17 14.56
CA GLY A 2 -2.67 -11.74 14.61
C GLY A 2 -1.47 -11.52 15.51
N ILE A 3 -0.84 -10.36 15.37
CA ILE A 3 0.22 -9.91 16.28
C ILE A 3 -0.45 -9.29 17.51
N SER A 4 -0.08 -9.80 18.70
CA SER A 4 -0.69 -9.34 19.96
C SER A 4 -0.54 -7.83 20.13
N GLY A 5 -1.65 -7.13 20.41
CA GLY A 5 -1.65 -5.68 20.58
C GLY A 5 -1.55 -4.87 19.29
N HIS A 6 -1.73 -5.50 18.11
CA HIS A 6 -1.68 -4.84 16.82
C HIS A 6 -2.95 -5.10 15.99
N THR A 7 -3.20 -4.21 15.06
CA THR A 7 -4.25 -4.32 14.03
C THR A 7 -3.59 -4.19 12.66
N THR A 8 -3.91 -5.10 11.75
CA THR A 8 -3.39 -5.09 10.37
C THR A 8 -4.38 -4.41 9.45
N TYR A 9 -3.90 -3.45 8.67
CA TYR A 9 -4.65 -2.73 7.64
C TYR A 9 -4.05 -3.04 6.28
N GLN A 10 -4.90 -3.31 5.30
CA GLN A 10 -4.51 -3.29 3.90
C GLN A 10 -5.03 -1.99 3.29
N ILE A 11 -4.15 -1.28 2.60
CA ILE A 11 -4.43 0.01 1.97
C ILE A 11 -4.48 -0.20 0.48
N SER A 12 -5.54 0.31 -0.15
CA SER A 12 -5.76 0.17 -1.59
C SER A 12 -6.24 1.47 -2.19
N ILE A 13 -6.07 1.59 -3.50
CA ILE A 13 -6.64 2.66 -4.33
C ILE A 13 -7.41 2.07 -5.49
N ILE A 14 -8.27 2.87 -6.09
CA ILE A 14 -8.98 2.54 -7.34
C ILE A 14 -8.68 3.64 -8.36
N LEU A 15 -8.08 3.26 -9.48
CA LEU A 15 -7.89 4.17 -10.60
C LEU A 15 -9.24 4.45 -11.27
N GLN A 16 -9.60 5.73 -11.39
CA GLN A 16 -10.90 6.14 -11.88
C GLN A 16 -11.04 5.90 -13.39
N PRO A 17 -12.01 5.09 -13.85
CA PRO A 17 -12.13 4.72 -15.27
C PRO A 17 -12.43 5.92 -16.18
N ASP A 18 -13.12 6.94 -15.66
CA ASP A 18 -13.53 8.15 -16.40
C ASP A 18 -12.39 9.16 -16.58
N LYS A 19 -11.23 8.94 -15.98
CA LYS A 19 -10.07 9.85 -16.03
C LYS A 19 -9.05 9.50 -17.10
N MET A 20 -9.30 8.50 -17.92
CA MET A 20 -8.38 8.02 -18.95
C MET A 20 -7.00 7.64 -18.40
N ILE A 21 -6.98 7.15 -17.15
CA ILE A 21 -5.76 6.71 -16.47
C ILE A 21 -5.34 5.36 -17.08
N LYS A 22 -4.04 5.21 -17.33
CA LYS A 22 -3.43 3.96 -17.78
C LYS A 22 -2.95 3.11 -16.60
N ASN A 23 -2.25 3.75 -15.66
CA ASN A 23 -1.63 3.03 -14.54
C ASN A 23 -1.27 3.97 -13.38
N LEU A 24 -0.85 3.34 -12.29
CA LEU A 24 0.01 3.89 -11.24
C LEU A 24 1.40 3.26 -11.41
N TYR A 25 2.46 4.03 -11.55
CA TYR A 25 3.81 3.47 -11.66
C TYR A 25 4.78 3.90 -10.57
N ALA A 26 4.43 4.90 -9.75
CA ALA A 26 5.28 5.31 -8.63
C ALA A 26 4.47 5.82 -7.44
N ILE A 27 4.98 5.49 -6.24
CA ILE A 27 4.60 6.06 -4.94
C ILE A 27 5.87 6.68 -4.39
N TYR A 28 5.85 7.97 -4.02
CA TYR A 28 7.09 8.68 -3.73
C TYR A 28 6.95 9.78 -2.68
N GLY A 29 8.08 10.18 -2.10
CA GLY A 29 8.24 11.44 -1.38
C GLY A 29 8.96 12.44 -2.29
N ASP A 30 8.46 13.67 -2.35
CA ASP A 30 9.13 14.76 -3.05
C ASP A 30 10.18 15.41 -2.14
N GLU A 31 11.16 16.09 -2.74
CA GLU A 31 12.28 16.74 -2.03
C GLU A 31 11.85 17.87 -1.08
N HIS A 32 10.58 18.31 -1.16
CA HIS A 32 10.01 19.25 -0.23
C HIS A 32 9.37 18.50 0.96
N ILE A 33 9.73 18.90 2.18
CA ILE A 33 9.22 18.25 3.41
C ILE A 33 7.68 18.23 3.49
N GLU A 34 7.03 19.23 2.92
CA GLU A 34 5.57 19.33 2.88
C GLU A 34 4.94 18.29 1.93
N GLU A 35 5.73 17.71 1.04
CA GLU A 35 5.34 16.68 0.07
C GLU A 35 6.00 15.33 0.39
N ALA A 36 6.48 15.16 1.61
CA ALA A 36 7.05 13.90 2.06
C ALA A 36 6.03 12.76 2.01
N MET A 37 6.50 11.57 1.65
CA MET A 37 5.77 10.34 1.96
C MET A 37 5.99 10.00 3.44
N ILE A 38 4.90 9.75 4.17
CA ILE A 38 4.93 9.47 5.61
C ILE A 38 4.32 8.09 5.83
N ILE A 39 5.09 7.21 6.46
CA ILE A 39 4.66 5.87 6.84
C ILE A 39 4.80 5.77 8.36
N PRO A 40 3.74 5.42 9.11
CA PRO A 40 3.78 5.36 10.56
C PRO A 40 4.63 4.18 11.06
N PRO A 41 4.98 4.17 12.36
CA PRO A 41 5.55 2.99 13.01
C PRO A 41 4.66 1.77 12.79
N ALA A 42 5.25 0.64 12.45
CA ALA A 42 4.52 -0.57 12.17
C ALA A 42 5.34 -1.82 12.51
N PHE A 43 4.67 -2.90 12.83
CA PHE A 43 5.31 -4.20 13.01
C PHE A 43 5.99 -4.62 11.72
N ASN A 44 7.29 -4.82 11.77
CA ASN A 44 8.11 -5.20 10.64
C ASN A 44 9.08 -6.31 11.03
N ILE A 45 9.17 -7.34 10.20
CA ILE A 45 10.07 -8.48 10.40
C ILE A 45 11.37 -8.23 9.63
N ASN A 46 12.33 -7.62 10.29
CA ASN A 46 13.67 -7.34 9.74
C ASN A 46 14.52 -8.61 9.63
N SER A 47 14.12 -9.55 8.79
CA SER A 47 14.83 -10.82 8.57
C SER A 47 14.44 -11.43 7.21
N VAL A 48 15.02 -12.61 6.92
CA VAL A 48 14.64 -13.42 5.76
C VAL A 48 13.17 -13.88 5.74
N PHE A 49 12.44 -13.67 6.82
CA PHE A 49 11.03 -14.01 6.95
C PHE A 49 10.09 -12.82 6.72
N GLY A 50 10.63 -11.62 6.56
CA GLY A 50 9.87 -10.40 6.28
C GLY A 50 10.13 -9.85 4.88
N SER A 51 9.34 -8.84 4.51
CA SER A 51 9.52 -8.07 3.28
C SER A 51 9.11 -6.62 3.52
N ASN A 52 9.85 -5.68 2.96
CA ASN A 52 9.47 -4.27 2.98
C ASN A 52 8.62 -3.87 1.77
N ILE A 53 8.62 -4.70 0.72
CA ILE A 53 7.90 -4.44 -0.53
C ILE A 53 7.23 -5.70 -1.06
N GLY A 54 6.05 -5.54 -1.69
CA GLY A 54 5.39 -6.58 -2.48
C GLY A 54 4.78 -7.75 -1.72
N GLY A 55 4.77 -7.70 -0.39
CA GLY A 55 4.22 -8.77 0.42
C GLY A 55 5.21 -9.87 0.76
N VAL A 56 4.72 -10.92 1.43
CA VAL A 56 5.51 -12.10 1.84
C VAL A 56 4.92 -13.36 1.21
N SER A 57 5.79 -14.19 0.64
CA SER A 57 5.35 -15.41 -0.05
C SER A 57 4.70 -16.42 0.91
N SER A 58 3.78 -17.22 0.35
CA SER A 58 3.08 -18.28 1.08
C SER A 58 4.04 -19.30 1.71
N ASP A 59 5.17 -19.59 1.07
CA ASP A 59 6.18 -20.52 1.58
C ASP A 59 6.87 -19.98 2.84
N ILE A 60 7.17 -18.68 2.86
CA ILE A 60 7.73 -18.01 4.05
C ILE A 60 6.69 -17.99 5.17
N ILE A 61 5.43 -17.65 4.85
CA ILE A 61 4.32 -17.65 5.83
C ILE A 61 4.09 -19.06 6.43
N ALA A 62 4.30 -20.11 5.64
CA ALA A 62 4.19 -21.49 6.13
C ALA A 62 5.30 -21.84 7.15
N ILE A 63 6.47 -21.20 7.05
CA ILE A 63 7.59 -21.40 7.98
C ILE A 63 7.43 -20.51 9.22
N ASN A 64 7.06 -19.25 9.02
CA ASN A 64 6.83 -18.27 10.06
C ASN A 64 5.46 -17.62 9.88
N SER A 65 4.48 -18.04 10.66
CA SER A 65 3.09 -17.57 10.53
C SER A 65 2.93 -16.06 10.78
N ASP A 66 3.82 -15.45 11.56
CA ASP A 66 3.77 -14.02 11.87
C ASP A 66 4.11 -13.16 10.65
N SER A 67 4.82 -13.73 9.67
CA SER A 67 5.14 -13.07 8.40
C SER A 67 3.90 -12.65 7.59
N ARG A 68 2.74 -13.26 7.84
CA ARG A 68 1.47 -12.83 7.25
C ARG A 68 1.08 -11.41 7.65
N TYR A 69 1.53 -10.97 8.81
CA TYR A 69 1.21 -9.67 9.40
C TYR A 69 2.35 -8.65 9.26
N ASP A 70 3.38 -9.01 8.52
CA ASP A 70 4.47 -8.10 8.22
C ASP A 70 3.99 -6.85 7.49
N SER A 71 4.64 -5.73 7.72
CA SER A 71 4.27 -4.46 7.09
C SER A 71 5.13 -4.21 5.85
N TRP A 72 4.48 -3.85 4.75
CA TRP A 72 5.13 -3.65 3.46
C TRP A 72 4.34 -2.66 2.60
N ILE A 73 5.03 -2.07 1.63
CA ILE A 73 4.43 -1.17 0.63
C ILE A 73 4.58 -1.82 -0.76
N THR A 74 3.67 -1.53 -1.67
CA THR A 74 3.64 -2.17 -2.99
C THR A 74 2.95 -1.32 -4.05
N ILE A 75 2.96 -1.81 -5.28
CA ILE A 75 2.10 -1.36 -6.38
C ILE A 75 1.47 -2.62 -7.00
N GLY A 76 0.42 -3.13 -6.35
CA GLY A 76 -0.38 -4.26 -6.82
C GLY A 76 0.13 -5.66 -6.41
N GLU A 77 1.41 -5.84 -6.20
CA GLU A 77 1.98 -7.13 -5.78
C GLU A 77 1.74 -7.38 -4.29
N THR A 78 1.39 -8.61 -3.91
CA THR A 78 1.04 -8.94 -2.52
C THR A 78 1.54 -10.30 -2.03
N ASP A 79 2.14 -11.10 -2.91
CA ASP A 79 2.52 -12.49 -2.65
C ASP A 79 4.02 -12.71 -2.49
N GLY A 80 4.80 -11.61 -2.51
CA GLY A 80 6.25 -11.65 -2.36
C GLY A 80 7.00 -12.09 -3.62
N ASP A 81 6.32 -12.34 -4.72
CA ASP A 81 6.93 -12.63 -6.02
C ASP A 81 6.98 -11.36 -6.88
N LEU A 82 8.01 -10.57 -6.64
CA LEU A 82 8.15 -9.27 -7.31
C LEU A 82 8.47 -9.39 -8.82
N ASN A 83 8.90 -10.56 -9.31
CA ASN A 83 9.32 -10.79 -10.69
C ASN A 83 10.23 -9.67 -11.27
N ASN A 84 10.88 -8.88 -10.40
CA ASN A 84 11.62 -7.64 -10.69
C ASN A 84 10.74 -6.49 -11.24
N ASP A 85 9.44 -6.54 -11.08
CA ASP A 85 8.55 -5.49 -11.58
C ASP A 85 8.50 -4.26 -10.67
N ILE A 86 8.70 -4.45 -9.35
CA ILE A 86 8.74 -3.37 -8.36
C ILE A 86 10.17 -3.19 -7.85
N ASN A 87 10.58 -1.93 -7.70
CA ASN A 87 11.86 -1.57 -7.10
C ASN A 87 11.72 -0.33 -6.22
N THR A 88 12.76 -0.04 -5.44
CA THR A 88 12.79 1.11 -4.53
C THR A 88 14.08 1.88 -4.64
N ILE A 89 14.03 3.17 -4.32
CA ILE A 89 15.19 4.04 -4.19
C ILE A 89 14.99 5.01 -3.03
N GLY A 90 16.02 5.25 -2.24
CA GLY A 90 16.07 6.30 -1.22
C GLY A 90 15.12 6.10 -0.04
N ILE A 91 14.64 4.89 0.22
CA ILE A 91 13.81 4.56 1.38
C ILE A 91 14.64 3.78 2.39
N PRO A 92 14.84 4.31 3.62
CA PRO A 92 15.63 3.67 4.66
C PRO A 92 14.78 2.64 5.45
N PHE A 93 14.39 1.54 4.80
CA PHE A 93 13.53 0.53 5.41
C PHE A 93 14.14 -0.11 6.68
N GLU A 94 15.45 -0.08 6.85
CA GLU A 94 16.15 -0.55 8.04
C GLU A 94 15.84 0.28 9.29
N GLU A 95 15.31 1.49 9.12
CA GLU A 95 14.86 2.37 10.21
C GLU A 95 13.39 2.17 10.56
N TRP A 96 12.64 1.41 9.75
CA TRP A 96 11.21 1.22 9.93
C TRP A 96 10.92 0.05 10.84
N ASP A 97 10.31 0.34 11.98
CA ASP A 97 9.93 -0.65 12.97
C ASP A 97 8.69 -0.22 13.78
N ASP A 98 8.38 -0.96 14.81
CA ASP A 98 7.24 -0.77 15.72
C ASP A 98 7.30 0.52 16.56
N MET A 99 8.43 1.22 16.54
CA MET A 99 8.67 2.48 17.28
C MET A 99 8.95 3.65 16.34
N ASN A 100 9.44 3.37 15.14
CA ASN A 100 9.93 4.36 14.21
C ASN A 100 9.18 4.24 12.88
N GLY A 101 8.50 5.30 12.48
CA GLY A 101 7.97 5.46 11.13
C GLY A 101 9.00 6.07 10.18
N LEU A 102 8.62 6.22 8.92
CA LEU A 102 9.47 6.83 7.90
C LEU A 102 8.89 8.16 7.43
N THR A 103 9.77 9.13 7.24
CA THR A 103 9.49 10.40 6.54
C THR A 103 10.44 10.49 5.35
N ILE A 104 9.92 10.27 4.16
CA ILE A 104 10.70 10.15 2.93
C ILE A 104 10.48 11.40 2.09
N ILE A 105 11.52 12.23 1.94
CA ILE A 105 11.52 13.45 1.12
C ILE A 105 12.20 13.26 -0.23
N ASN A 106 12.94 12.17 -0.40
CA ASN A 106 13.62 11.85 -1.67
C ASN A 106 13.75 10.33 -1.79
N GLY A 107 12.65 9.68 -2.15
CA GLY A 107 12.60 8.24 -2.32
C GLY A 107 11.32 7.81 -2.99
N ALA A 108 11.34 6.62 -3.56
CA ALA A 108 10.19 6.09 -4.29
C ALA A 108 10.15 4.56 -4.27
N ILE A 109 8.94 4.04 -4.41
CA ILE A 109 8.63 2.69 -4.86
C ILE A 109 8.06 2.82 -6.26
N PHE A 110 8.54 2.04 -7.21
CA PHE A 110 8.15 2.21 -8.61
C PHE A 110 8.17 0.90 -9.39
N LEU A 111 7.35 0.87 -10.45
CA LEU A 111 7.41 -0.20 -11.44
C LEU A 111 8.62 -0.02 -12.35
N MET A 112 9.37 -1.08 -12.57
CA MET A 112 10.52 -1.10 -13.48
C MET A 112 10.11 -0.81 -14.94
N ASN A 113 8.89 -1.21 -15.31
CA ASN A 113 8.28 -0.81 -16.57
C ASN A 113 7.12 0.17 -16.31
N PRO A 114 7.33 1.48 -16.46
CA PRO A 114 6.30 2.49 -16.19
C PRO A 114 5.19 2.52 -17.27
N ASP A 115 5.32 1.73 -18.33
CA ASP A 115 4.31 1.59 -19.37
C ASP A 115 3.39 0.37 -19.19
N THR A 116 3.56 -0.39 -18.11
CA THR A 116 2.66 -1.49 -17.75
C THR A 116 1.22 -1.01 -17.66
N ASP A 117 0.31 -1.70 -18.32
CA ASP A 117 -1.13 -1.45 -18.21
C ASP A 117 -1.64 -2.00 -16.88
N MET A 118 -2.58 -1.28 -16.26
CA MET A 118 -3.28 -1.71 -15.06
C MET A 118 -4.79 -1.68 -15.28
N ASP A 119 -5.50 -2.57 -14.61
CA ASP A 119 -6.95 -2.61 -14.63
C ASP A 119 -7.52 -1.37 -13.91
N VAL A 120 -8.24 -0.53 -14.64
CA VAL A 120 -8.93 0.63 -14.09
C VAL A 120 -10.29 0.21 -13.51
N GLY A 121 -10.67 0.84 -12.41
CA GLY A 121 -11.91 0.49 -11.70
C GLY A 121 -11.77 -0.74 -10.80
N VAL A 122 -10.58 -1.33 -10.74
CA VAL A 122 -10.26 -2.45 -9.84
C VAL A 122 -9.39 -1.94 -8.69
N GLU A 123 -9.51 -2.59 -7.55
CA GLU A 123 -8.72 -2.29 -6.36
C GLU A 123 -7.25 -2.68 -6.58
N ILE A 124 -6.35 -1.71 -6.35
CA ILE A 124 -4.91 -1.92 -6.40
C ILE A 124 -4.39 -1.76 -4.97
N VAL A 125 -3.87 -2.84 -4.40
CA VAL A 125 -3.23 -2.80 -3.09
C VAL A 125 -1.93 -1.99 -3.18
N ILE A 126 -1.75 -1.07 -2.24
CA ILE A 126 -0.55 -0.21 -2.16
C ILE A 126 0.25 -0.43 -0.88
N GLY A 127 -0.27 -1.20 0.07
CA GLY A 127 0.47 -1.58 1.28
C GLY A 127 -0.35 -2.36 2.27
N GLN A 128 0.37 -2.99 3.18
CA GLN A 128 -0.15 -3.59 4.40
C GLN A 128 0.61 -3.01 5.58
N LEU A 129 -0.11 -2.57 6.60
CA LEU A 129 0.48 -2.01 7.83
C LEU A 129 -0.14 -2.67 9.05
N THR A 130 0.71 -3.24 9.89
CA THR A 130 0.32 -3.81 11.18
C THR A 130 0.78 -2.86 12.27
N ILE A 131 -0.14 -2.04 12.78
CA ILE A 131 0.12 -0.97 13.75
C ILE A 131 -0.44 -1.31 15.11
N LYS A 132 0.05 -0.63 16.17
CA LYS A 132 -0.45 -0.82 17.54
C LYS A 132 -1.94 -0.52 17.62
N THR A 133 -2.69 -1.47 18.17
CA THR A 133 -4.14 -1.34 18.35
C THR A 133 -4.47 -0.14 19.24
N GLY A 134 -5.43 0.67 18.82
CA GLY A 134 -5.88 1.86 19.55
C GLY A 134 -5.14 3.14 19.16
N ASN A 135 -4.04 3.07 18.46
CA ASN A 135 -3.43 4.24 17.86
C ASN A 135 -4.24 4.68 16.63
N MET A 136 -4.39 5.98 16.50
CA MET A 136 -4.83 6.61 15.26
C MET A 136 -3.57 7.05 14.53
N GLU A 137 -3.29 6.39 13.42
CA GLU A 137 -2.13 6.68 12.59
C GLU A 137 -2.58 7.14 11.20
N SER A 138 -1.73 7.83 10.48
CA SER A 138 -1.99 8.16 9.08
C SER A 138 -0.80 7.81 8.19
N VAL A 139 -1.13 7.47 6.96
CA VAL A 139 -0.18 7.27 5.87
C VAL A 139 -0.39 8.39 4.88
N VAL A 140 0.68 9.08 4.49
CA VAL A 140 0.62 10.11 3.46
C VAL A 140 1.51 9.69 2.30
N MET A 141 0.95 9.66 1.11
CA MET A 141 1.66 9.25 -0.10
C MET A 141 1.40 10.20 -1.25
N ASN A 142 2.38 10.30 -2.16
CA ASN A 142 2.21 10.95 -3.45
C ASN A 142 2.23 9.87 -4.52
N PHE A 143 1.34 9.98 -5.48
CA PHE A 143 1.15 9.02 -6.55
C PHE A 143 1.50 9.63 -7.89
N GLN A 144 2.10 8.83 -8.77
CA GLN A 144 2.34 9.19 -10.14
C GLN A 144 2.05 8.02 -11.07
N GLY A 145 1.35 8.32 -12.15
CA GLY A 145 1.01 7.34 -13.17
C GLY A 145 0.95 7.96 -14.56
N LYS A 146 0.56 7.18 -15.55
CA LYS A 146 0.37 7.64 -16.92
C LYS A 146 -1.10 7.68 -17.30
N TYR A 147 -1.43 8.58 -18.22
CA TYR A 147 -2.69 8.54 -18.94
C TYR A 147 -2.61 7.57 -20.13
N GLN A 148 -3.75 7.13 -20.61
CA GLN A 148 -3.85 6.37 -21.85
C GLN A 148 -3.35 7.23 -23.04
N SER A 149 -2.72 6.59 -24.01
CA SER A 149 -2.07 7.27 -25.13
C SER A 149 -3.03 8.15 -25.98
N GLU A 150 -4.32 7.84 -25.93
CA GLU A 150 -5.37 8.60 -26.63
C GLU A 150 -5.71 9.92 -25.93
N TYR A 151 -5.30 10.10 -24.69
CA TYR A 151 -5.54 11.31 -23.87
C TYR A 151 -4.39 12.32 -23.94
N ILE A 152 -3.65 12.38 -25.04
CA ILE A 152 -2.58 13.35 -25.19
C ILE A 152 -3.19 14.75 -25.32
N GLN A 153 -3.32 15.43 -24.19
CA GLN A 153 -3.45 16.90 -24.24
C GLN A 153 -2.06 17.45 -24.57
N SER A 154 -1.99 18.24 -25.63
CA SER A 154 -0.75 18.82 -26.18
C SER A 154 0.05 19.72 -25.20
N SER A 155 -0.40 19.84 -23.97
CA SER A 155 0.23 20.61 -22.88
C SER A 155 0.94 19.75 -21.81
N ILE A 156 0.77 18.41 -21.84
CA ILE A 156 1.41 17.50 -20.86
C ILE A 156 2.57 16.80 -21.58
N ALA A 157 3.77 17.26 -21.32
CA ALA A 157 4.97 16.85 -22.08
C ALA A 157 5.34 15.37 -21.88
N ASP A 158 4.90 14.71 -20.79
CA ASP A 158 5.29 13.34 -20.43
C ASP A 158 4.10 12.37 -20.28
N ASN A 159 2.88 12.81 -20.56
CA ASN A 159 1.65 12.02 -20.43
C ASN A 159 1.42 11.45 -19.02
N SER A 160 1.95 12.09 -17.98
CA SER A 160 1.82 11.64 -16.59
C SER A 160 0.76 12.43 -15.83
N TRP A 161 0.17 11.77 -14.83
CA TRP A 161 -0.64 12.40 -13.78
C TRP A 161 0.07 12.29 -12.45
N LYS A 162 -0.24 13.20 -11.55
CA LYS A 162 0.22 13.18 -10.16
C LYS A 162 -0.94 13.47 -9.24
N GLU A 163 -0.96 12.78 -8.11
CA GLU A 163 -1.85 13.08 -6.99
C GLU A 163 -0.98 13.18 -5.73
N MET A 164 -1.05 14.36 -5.10
CA MET A 164 -0.15 14.69 -4.01
C MET A 164 -0.87 14.63 -2.67
N ARG A 165 -0.13 14.21 -1.63
CA ARG A 165 -0.58 14.23 -0.23
C ARG A 165 -1.89 13.50 0.02
N VAL A 166 -2.05 12.34 -0.62
CA VAL A 166 -3.18 11.46 -0.33
C VAL A 166 -2.97 10.87 1.05
N GLU A 167 -3.90 11.14 1.96
CA GLU A 167 -3.85 10.67 3.34
C GLU A 167 -4.83 9.52 3.57
N PHE A 168 -4.32 8.45 4.16
CA PHE A 168 -5.10 7.30 4.61
C PHE A 168 -5.09 7.28 6.14
N ILE A 169 -6.24 7.48 6.75
CA ILE A 169 -6.39 7.45 8.21
C ILE A 169 -6.64 6.02 8.66
N LEU A 170 -5.73 5.48 9.45
CA LEU A 170 -5.83 4.16 10.05
C LEU A 170 -6.45 4.30 11.43
N ASN A 171 -7.77 4.20 11.50
CA ASN A 171 -8.52 4.38 12.75
C ASN A 171 -9.27 3.09 13.11
N PRO A 172 -8.94 2.44 14.23
CA PRO A 172 -9.61 1.22 14.65
C PRO A 172 -11.10 1.41 15.03
N ASN A 173 -11.53 2.66 15.26
CA ASN A 173 -12.89 2.99 15.66
C ASN A 173 -13.77 3.45 14.48
N GLU A 174 -13.21 3.63 13.30
CA GLU A 174 -13.95 4.11 12.12
C GLU A 174 -13.83 3.12 10.94
N MET A 175 -14.57 2.02 11.03
CA MET A 175 -14.78 1.16 9.86
C MET A 175 -15.81 1.73 8.86
N THR A 176 -16.17 3.01 8.99
CA THR A 176 -17.22 3.65 8.18
C THR A 176 -16.91 3.69 6.67
N ASN A 177 -15.62 3.69 6.32
CA ASN A 177 -15.17 3.66 4.92
C ASN A 177 -14.61 2.29 4.50
N CYS A 178 -14.61 1.30 5.38
CA CYS A 178 -14.20 -0.05 5.05
C CYS A 178 -15.34 -0.75 4.28
N VAL A 179 -15.04 -1.33 3.14
CA VAL A 179 -16.03 -2.10 2.34
C VAL A 179 -15.87 -3.60 2.53
N SER A 180 -14.69 -4.04 2.98
CA SER A 180 -14.43 -5.44 3.34
C SER A 180 -13.39 -5.53 4.46
N TRP A 181 -13.44 -6.59 5.23
CA TRP A 181 -12.50 -6.91 6.29
C TRP A 181 -12.08 -8.37 6.20
N TYR A 182 -10.79 -8.65 6.38
CA TYR A 182 -10.22 -9.99 6.31
C TYR A 182 -9.63 -10.38 7.68
N ASP A 183 -10.11 -11.50 8.23
CA ASP A 183 -9.71 -11.98 9.56
C ASP A 183 -8.53 -12.97 9.55
N GLY A 184 -7.90 -13.13 8.40
CA GLY A 184 -6.83 -14.12 8.19
C GLY A 184 -7.34 -15.47 7.63
N CYS A 185 -8.65 -15.66 7.54
CA CYS A 185 -9.31 -16.85 6.99
C CYS A 185 -10.50 -16.49 6.09
N ASN A 186 -11.27 -15.45 6.47
CA ASN A 186 -12.51 -15.08 5.79
C ASN A 186 -12.47 -13.60 5.40
N THR A 187 -13.00 -13.28 4.23
CA THR A 187 -13.30 -11.91 3.86
C THR A 187 -14.75 -11.61 4.22
N CYS A 188 -14.97 -10.57 5.01
CA CYS A 188 -16.28 -10.10 5.42
C CYS A 188 -16.61 -8.79 4.70
N SER A 189 -17.85 -8.61 4.25
CA SER A 189 -18.33 -7.30 3.84
C SER A 189 -18.47 -6.38 5.05
N VAL A 190 -18.29 -5.08 4.85
CA VAL A 190 -18.58 -4.07 5.86
C VAL A 190 -19.69 -3.17 5.34
N VAL A 191 -20.74 -3.01 6.13
CA VAL A 191 -21.89 -2.18 5.78
C VAL A 191 -22.18 -1.23 6.94
N GLY A 192 -22.02 0.06 6.70
CA GLY A 192 -22.24 1.10 7.72
C GLY A 192 -21.32 1.00 8.93
N GLY A 193 -20.09 0.47 8.75
CA GLY A 193 -19.12 0.27 9.83
C GLY A 193 -19.30 -1.03 10.63
N GLU A 194 -20.27 -1.88 10.26
CA GLU A 194 -20.49 -3.17 10.89
C GLU A 194 -20.13 -4.33 9.95
N LEU A 195 -19.60 -5.42 10.53
CA LEU A 195 -19.30 -6.63 9.76
C LEU A 195 -20.61 -7.26 9.25
N GLY A 196 -20.66 -7.45 7.94
CA GLY A 196 -21.74 -8.13 7.25
C GLY A 196 -21.46 -9.60 6.98
N ALA A 197 -21.85 -10.08 5.79
CA ALA A 197 -21.62 -11.47 5.40
C ALA A 197 -20.15 -11.76 5.18
N CYS A 198 -19.65 -12.88 5.71
CA CYS A 198 -18.28 -13.35 5.53
C CYS A 198 -18.23 -14.56 4.59
N THR A 199 -17.15 -14.71 3.84
CA THR A 199 -16.82 -15.99 3.20
C THR A 199 -16.55 -17.03 4.29
N LYS A 200 -16.93 -18.26 4.03
CA LYS A 200 -16.59 -19.38 4.93
C LYS A 200 -15.70 -20.32 4.14
N LEU A 201 -14.43 -20.38 4.49
CA LEU A 201 -13.49 -21.38 4.04
C LEU A 201 -13.55 -22.63 4.92
#